data_dbbb99b8783bf2cf57efd7b677fad968
#
_entry.id   dbbb99b8783bf2cf57efd7b677fad968
#
_cell.length_a   1.000
_cell.length_b   1.000
_cell.length_c   1.000
_cell.angle_alpha   90.00
_cell.angle_beta   90.00
_cell.angle_gamma   90.00
#
_symmetry.space_group_name_H-M   'P 1'
#
loop_
_entity.id
_entity.type
_entity.pdbx_description
1 polymer ?
#
loop_
_entity_poly.entity_id
_entity_poly.type
_entity_poly.pdbx_seq_one_letter_code
_entity_poly.pdbx_strand_id
1 'polypeptide(L)'
;MCIRDSCIPLKWSANKRDFEPNETNEYNQIEYHEEYLLFANELDDINRTLDSIHGPAKLINAVFIKLLAGCGVREHQDVPTGRENIFSKTRRYHIPIITNPKVYMKCLDTDYYLEKGNVYELENTKNHGVRNESDIDRIHLVIDRLPY
;
A
#
# COMPACT_ATOMS: atom_id res chain seq x y z
N MET A 1 -17.92 13.24 -5.56
CA MET A 1 -17.07 12.07 -5.26
C MET A 1 -16.31 12.38 -3.99
N CYS A 2 -16.58 11.63 -2.95
CA CYS A 2 -15.93 11.81 -1.65
C CYS A 2 -14.54 11.15 -1.72
N ILE A 3 -13.48 11.94 -1.57
CA ILE A 3 -12.14 11.41 -1.34
C ILE A 3 -11.93 11.48 0.17
N ARG A 4 -12.30 10.41 0.87
CA ARG A 4 -12.05 10.27 2.30
C ARG A 4 -11.50 8.89 2.55
N ASP A 5 -10.22 8.83 2.78
CA ASP A 5 -9.54 7.72 3.40
C ASP A 5 -8.94 8.16 4.73
N SER A 6 -8.82 7.25 5.64
CA SER A 6 -8.07 7.42 6.88
C SER A 6 -7.02 6.33 6.97
N CYS A 7 -5.84 6.69 7.42
CA CYS A 7 -4.71 5.78 7.53
C CYS A 7 -4.31 5.60 8.99
N ILE A 8 -4.05 4.36 9.38
CA ILE A 8 -3.36 4.03 10.63
C ILE A 8 -1.98 3.51 10.23
N PRO A 9 -0.94 4.32 10.33
CA PRO A 9 0.41 3.88 10.00
C PRO A 9 0.93 2.93 11.08
N LEU A 10 1.53 1.83 10.67
CA LEU A 10 2.24 0.89 11.54
C LEU A 10 3.74 1.12 11.43
N LYS A 11 4.21 1.29 10.23
CA LYS A 11 5.60 1.53 9.88
C LYS A 11 5.64 2.50 8.70
N TRP A 12 6.46 3.52 8.79
CA TRP A 12 6.48 4.56 7.78
C TRP A 12 7.90 5.06 7.53
N SER A 13 8.24 5.33 6.29
CA SER A 13 9.48 6.05 5.99
C SER A 13 9.31 7.52 6.33
N ALA A 14 10.15 8.05 7.22
CA ALA A 14 10.11 9.44 7.71
C ALA A 14 10.21 10.48 6.58
N ASN A 15 10.79 10.14 5.45
CA ASN A 15 11.07 11.06 4.35
C ASN A 15 9.92 11.16 3.32
N LYS A 16 8.68 10.84 3.68
CA LYS A 16 7.57 10.83 2.73
C LYS A 16 7.17 12.20 2.18
N ARG A 17 7.57 13.30 2.84
CA ARG A 17 7.20 14.66 2.38
C ARG A 17 8.27 15.33 1.51
N ASP A 18 9.52 14.90 1.60
CA ASP A 18 10.64 15.52 0.91
C ASP A 18 11.31 14.48 0.00
N PHE A 19 10.65 14.17 -1.12
CA PHE A 19 11.16 13.24 -2.13
C PHE A 19 12.27 13.84 -3.02
N GLU A 20 13.05 14.75 -2.48
CA GLU A 20 14.34 15.05 -3.10
C GLU A 20 15.30 13.95 -2.67
N PRO A 21 15.87 13.17 -3.60
CA PRO A 21 16.94 12.25 -3.27
C PRO A 21 18.12 13.08 -2.76
N ASN A 22 18.33 13.09 -1.44
CA ASN A 22 19.62 13.54 -0.95
C ASN A 22 20.67 12.56 -1.46
N GLU A 23 21.87 13.04 -1.75
CA GLU A 23 22.97 12.31 -2.39
C GLU A 23 23.40 11.02 -1.67
N THR A 24 22.85 10.71 -0.50
CA THR A 24 23.23 9.58 0.34
C THR A 24 22.28 8.38 0.26
N ASN A 25 21.16 8.46 -0.44
CA ASN A 25 20.20 7.34 -0.57
C ASN A 25 19.83 6.64 0.76
N GLU A 26 19.92 7.33 1.87
CA GLU A 26 19.67 6.76 3.18
C GLU A 26 18.15 6.74 3.47
N TYR A 27 17.48 5.71 2.99
CA TYR A 27 16.14 5.30 3.44
C TYR A 27 16.19 4.76 4.89
N ASN A 28 17.07 5.29 5.72
CA ASN A 28 17.44 4.72 7.00
C ASN A 28 16.54 5.18 8.16
N GLN A 29 15.71 6.19 7.96
CA GLN A 29 14.79 6.64 8.99
C GLN A 29 13.42 6.00 8.78
N ILE A 30 13.26 4.80 9.32
CA ILE A 30 11.96 4.14 9.40
C ILE A 30 11.41 4.42 10.79
N GLU A 31 10.28 5.10 10.85
CA GLU A 31 9.55 5.31 12.09
C GLU A 31 8.63 4.12 12.34
N TYR A 32 8.69 3.59 13.55
CA TYR A 32 7.75 2.60 14.05
C TYR A 32 6.72 3.31 14.90
N HIS A 33 5.45 3.12 14.60
CA HIS A 33 4.34 3.60 15.41
C HIS A 33 4.01 2.58 16.50
N GLU A 34 3.40 3.02 17.57
CA GLU A 34 3.07 2.13 18.72
C GLU A 34 2.20 0.96 18.28
N GLU A 35 1.28 1.19 17.33
CA GLU A 35 0.42 0.17 16.76
C GLU A 35 1.18 -0.93 16.01
N TYR A 36 2.43 -0.66 15.57
CA TYR A 36 3.26 -1.68 14.93
C TYR A 36 3.44 -2.90 15.82
N LEU A 37 3.64 -2.70 17.12
CA LEU A 37 3.87 -3.79 18.08
C LEU A 37 2.68 -4.75 18.19
N LEU A 38 1.47 -4.26 17.91
CA LEU A 38 0.25 -5.08 17.92
C LEU A 38 0.20 -6.08 16.77
N PHE A 39 0.92 -5.81 15.68
CA PHE A 39 0.87 -6.58 14.43
C PHE A 39 2.25 -7.04 13.95
N ALA A 40 3.27 -6.91 14.80
CA ALA A 40 4.66 -7.21 14.41
C ALA A 40 4.83 -8.65 13.93
N ASN A 41 4.23 -9.62 14.64
CA ASN A 41 4.32 -11.02 14.28
C ASN A 41 3.65 -11.33 12.95
N GLU A 42 2.45 -10.79 12.71
CA GLU A 42 1.72 -10.96 11.46
C GLU A 42 2.46 -10.32 10.28
N LEU A 43 3.05 -9.14 10.50
CA LEU A 43 3.85 -8.47 9.47
C LEU A 43 5.13 -9.24 9.15
N ASP A 44 5.78 -9.82 10.17
CA ASP A 44 6.96 -10.66 9.97
C ASP A 44 6.62 -11.96 9.22
N ASP A 45 5.47 -12.58 9.51
CA ASP A 45 4.98 -13.77 8.80
C ASP A 45 4.67 -13.46 7.34
N ILE A 46 4.00 -12.34 7.07
CA ILE A 46 3.73 -11.85 5.72
C ILE A 46 5.04 -11.60 4.98
N ASN A 47 6.00 -10.91 5.61
CA ASN A 47 7.29 -10.63 5.00
C ASN A 47 8.06 -11.91 4.67
N ARG A 48 8.14 -12.88 5.59
CA ARG A 48 8.81 -14.18 5.33
C ARG A 48 8.16 -14.92 4.17
N THR A 49 6.84 -14.89 4.09
CA THR A 49 6.11 -15.51 2.99
C THR A 49 6.46 -14.83 1.66
N LEU A 50 6.44 -13.50 1.63
CA LEU A 50 6.78 -12.74 0.43
C LEU A 50 8.27 -12.89 0.05
N ASP A 51 9.17 -13.02 1.02
CA ASP A 51 10.59 -13.33 0.76
C ASP A 51 10.76 -14.67 0.06
N SER A 52 9.97 -15.66 0.43
CA SER A 52 10.04 -16.99 -0.20
C SER A 52 9.55 -16.99 -1.66
N ILE A 53 8.68 -16.05 -2.04
CA ILE A 53 8.08 -15.95 -3.37
C ILE A 53 8.85 -15.00 -4.28
N HIS A 54 9.24 -13.84 -3.74
CA HIS A 54 9.79 -12.72 -4.52
C HIS A 54 11.24 -12.38 -4.21
N GLY A 55 11.86 -13.13 -3.29
CA GLY A 55 13.18 -12.82 -2.77
C GLY A 55 13.18 -11.80 -1.62
N PRO A 56 14.35 -11.66 -0.95
CA PRO A 56 14.48 -10.82 0.22
C PRO A 56 14.28 -9.33 -0.12
N ALA A 57 13.56 -8.64 0.74
CA ALA A 57 13.28 -7.22 0.59
C ALA A 57 13.10 -6.55 1.96
N LYS A 58 13.41 -5.26 2.01
CA LYS A 58 13.20 -4.42 3.19
C LYS A 58 11.75 -3.93 3.23
N LEU A 59 11.02 -4.21 4.32
CA LEU A 59 9.73 -3.59 4.58
C LEU A 59 9.94 -2.12 4.92
N ILE A 60 9.47 -1.21 4.08
CA ILE A 60 9.60 0.23 4.28
C ILE A 60 8.32 0.89 4.74
N ASN A 61 7.18 0.31 4.40
CA ASN A 61 5.90 0.90 4.73
C ASN A 61 4.88 -0.20 5.05
N ALA A 62 4.10 0.00 6.11
CA ALA A 62 2.95 -0.81 6.44
C ALA A 62 1.87 0.11 7.00
N VAL A 63 0.67 0.07 6.42
CA VAL A 63 -0.40 0.98 6.79
C VAL A 63 -1.77 0.34 6.57
N PHE A 64 -2.67 0.46 7.55
CA PHE A 64 -4.08 0.20 7.33
C PHE A 64 -4.73 1.41 6.68
N ILE A 65 -5.33 1.19 5.53
CA ILE A 65 -6.06 2.22 4.79
C ILE A 65 -7.54 1.88 4.81
N LYS A 66 -8.32 2.79 5.42
CA LYS A 66 -9.77 2.71 5.45
C LYS A 66 -10.36 3.62 4.38
N LEU A 67 -11.14 3.05 3.49
CA LEU A 67 -11.94 3.77 2.49
C LEU A 67 -13.41 3.69 2.89
N LEU A 68 -14.00 4.86 3.12
CA LEU A 68 -15.39 4.94 3.59
C LEU A 68 -16.38 4.40 2.57
N ALA A 69 -17.53 3.95 3.06
CA ALA A 69 -18.69 3.57 2.25
C ALA A 69 -19.06 4.68 1.24
N GLY A 70 -19.35 4.31 0.01
CA GLY A 70 -19.72 5.24 -1.07
C GLY A 70 -18.58 6.15 -1.56
N CYS A 71 -17.33 5.96 -1.09
CA CYS A 71 -16.20 6.79 -1.44
C CYS A 71 -15.24 6.10 -2.41
N GLY A 72 -14.28 6.86 -2.96
CA GLY A 72 -13.27 6.33 -3.86
C GLY A 72 -12.05 7.22 -3.96
N VAL A 73 -10.97 6.65 -4.45
CA VAL A 73 -9.76 7.35 -4.86
C VAL A 73 -9.74 7.44 -6.37
N ARG A 74 -9.53 8.64 -6.90
CA ARG A 74 -9.44 8.85 -8.35
C ARG A 74 -8.24 8.10 -8.92
N GLU A 75 -8.34 7.76 -10.19
CA GLU A 75 -7.22 7.18 -10.93
C GLU A 75 -6.01 8.11 -10.90
N HIS A 76 -4.88 7.54 -10.53
CA HIS A 76 -3.60 8.21 -10.41
C HIS A 76 -2.45 7.21 -10.56
N GLN A 77 -1.25 7.72 -10.63
CA GLN A 77 0.00 6.96 -10.52
C GLN A 77 0.68 7.40 -9.23
N ASP A 78 1.18 6.46 -8.42
CA ASP A 78 1.97 6.80 -7.23
C ASP A 78 3.31 7.42 -7.60
N VAL A 79 3.79 7.05 -8.78
CA VAL A 79 5.02 7.58 -9.37
C VAL A 79 4.68 8.23 -10.71
N PRO A 80 4.65 9.56 -10.80
CA PRO A 80 4.42 10.24 -12.06
C PRO A 80 5.48 9.89 -13.10
N THR A 81 5.06 9.76 -14.37
CA THR A 81 5.94 9.46 -15.49
C THR A 81 7.13 10.42 -15.52
N GLY A 82 8.33 9.89 -15.65
CA GLY A 82 9.58 10.65 -15.72
C GLY A 82 10.13 11.14 -14.37
N ARG A 83 9.53 10.72 -13.24
CA ARG A 83 10.09 10.94 -11.90
C ARG A 83 10.45 9.62 -11.27
N GLU A 84 11.67 9.54 -10.77
CA GLU A 84 12.08 8.42 -9.90
C GLU A 84 11.90 8.84 -8.43
N ASN A 85 11.25 7.97 -7.68
CA ASN A 85 11.19 8.06 -6.22
C ASN A 85 11.27 6.65 -5.65
N ILE A 86 11.28 6.51 -4.34
CA ILE A 86 11.39 5.19 -3.70
C ILE A 86 10.28 4.23 -4.17
N PHE A 87 9.08 4.73 -4.40
CA PHE A 87 7.95 3.89 -4.81
C PHE A 87 8.11 3.29 -6.22
N SER A 88 8.96 3.90 -7.10
CA SER A 88 9.29 3.29 -8.38
C SER A 88 10.16 2.02 -8.24
N LYS A 89 10.77 1.84 -7.08
CA LYS A 89 11.67 0.73 -6.77
C LYS A 89 11.04 -0.28 -5.80
N THR A 90 9.88 0.05 -5.23
CA THR A 90 9.19 -0.84 -4.29
C THR A 90 8.17 -1.70 -4.98
N ARG A 91 7.92 -2.87 -4.39
CA ARG A 91 6.74 -3.67 -4.65
C ARG A 91 5.68 -3.32 -3.63
N ARG A 92 4.48 -2.94 -4.10
CA ARG A 92 3.33 -2.63 -3.25
C ARG A 92 2.37 -3.79 -3.22
N TYR A 93 1.96 -4.16 -2.02
CA TYR A 93 1.00 -5.24 -1.81
C TYR A 93 -0.24 -4.71 -1.09
N HIS A 94 -1.40 -5.16 -1.54
CA HIS A 94 -2.68 -4.94 -0.90
C HIS A 94 -3.19 -6.25 -0.30
N ILE A 95 -3.54 -6.20 0.97
CA ILE A 95 -4.10 -7.32 1.73
C ILE A 95 -5.47 -6.89 2.23
N PRO A 96 -6.56 -7.37 1.60
CA PRO A 96 -7.90 -7.00 2.02
C PRO A 96 -8.26 -7.62 3.38
N ILE A 97 -8.62 -6.76 4.33
CA ILE A 97 -9.06 -7.14 5.68
C ILE A 97 -10.59 -7.09 5.77
N ILE A 98 -11.18 -5.97 5.33
CA ILE A 98 -12.63 -5.79 5.17
C ILE A 98 -12.87 -5.36 3.73
N THR A 99 -13.62 -6.16 3.01
CA THR A 99 -13.97 -5.91 1.60
C THR A 99 -15.26 -6.63 1.23
N ASN A 100 -15.83 -6.32 0.09
CA ASN A 100 -17.00 -6.99 -0.48
C ASN A 100 -17.03 -6.79 -2.01
N PRO A 101 -17.88 -7.51 -2.76
CA PRO A 101 -17.88 -7.45 -4.23
C PRO A 101 -18.23 -6.10 -4.86
N LYS A 102 -18.75 -5.13 -4.08
CA LYS A 102 -18.98 -3.76 -4.55
C LYS A 102 -17.78 -2.82 -4.31
N VAL A 103 -16.66 -3.38 -3.85
CA VAL A 103 -15.39 -2.68 -3.71
C VAL A 103 -14.44 -3.19 -4.77
N TYR A 104 -14.05 -2.35 -5.69
CA TYR A 104 -13.13 -2.75 -6.75
C TYR A 104 -12.01 -1.74 -6.94
N MET A 105 -10.87 -2.30 -7.30
CA MET A 105 -9.70 -1.54 -7.72
C MET A 105 -9.66 -1.52 -9.24
N LYS A 106 -9.61 -0.34 -9.81
CA LYS A 106 -9.35 -0.18 -11.24
C LYS A 106 -7.85 -0.10 -11.46
N CYS A 107 -7.34 -0.92 -12.34
CA CYS A 107 -5.97 -0.84 -12.83
C CYS A 107 -6.01 -0.80 -14.34
N LEU A 108 -5.52 0.30 -14.91
CA LEU A 108 -5.72 0.64 -16.32
C LEU A 108 -7.23 0.63 -16.66
N ASP A 109 -7.66 -0.19 -17.61
CA ASP A 109 -9.07 -0.27 -18.05
C ASP A 109 -9.85 -1.45 -17.43
N THR A 110 -9.28 -2.12 -16.42
CA THR A 110 -9.87 -3.32 -15.81
C THR A 110 -10.17 -3.10 -14.34
N ASP A 111 -11.37 -3.51 -13.94
CA ASP A 111 -11.80 -3.52 -12.54
C ASP A 111 -11.52 -4.89 -11.91
N TYR A 112 -10.91 -4.88 -10.74
CA TYR A 112 -10.55 -6.07 -9.98
C TYR A 112 -11.23 -6.06 -8.62
N TYR A 113 -11.91 -7.12 -8.28
CA TYR A 113 -12.31 -7.41 -6.92
C TYR A 113 -11.16 -8.11 -6.19
N LEU A 114 -10.71 -7.52 -5.08
CA LEU A 114 -9.64 -8.09 -4.26
C LEU A 114 -10.27 -8.83 -3.07
N GLU A 115 -10.22 -10.15 -3.12
CA GLU A 115 -10.82 -11.01 -2.11
C GLU A 115 -10.04 -11.01 -0.80
N LYS A 116 -10.77 -11.06 0.32
CA LYS A 116 -10.18 -11.23 1.65
C LYS A 116 -9.38 -12.54 1.73
N GLY A 117 -8.23 -12.47 2.41
CA GLY A 117 -7.35 -13.62 2.63
C GLY A 117 -6.29 -13.82 1.55
N ASN A 118 -6.33 -13.03 0.49
CA ASN A 118 -5.30 -13.03 -0.55
C ASN A 118 -4.37 -11.83 -0.42
N VAL A 119 -3.20 -11.94 -1.04
CA VAL A 119 -2.23 -10.86 -1.19
C VAL A 119 -2.12 -10.51 -2.66
N TYR A 120 -2.27 -9.24 -2.99
CA TYR A 120 -2.23 -8.74 -4.37
C TYR A 120 -1.09 -7.77 -4.54
N GLU A 121 -0.24 -8.00 -5.52
CA GLU A 121 0.77 -7.01 -5.92
C GLU A 121 0.14 -5.98 -6.84
N LEU A 122 0.33 -4.70 -6.54
CA LEU A 122 -0.10 -3.58 -7.35
C LEU A 122 1.11 -2.97 -8.06
N GLU A 123 1.01 -2.87 -9.38
CA GLU A 123 1.96 -2.07 -10.18
C GLU A 123 1.64 -0.58 -9.97
N ASN A 124 2.24 0.01 -8.95
CA ASN A 124 1.97 1.38 -8.51
C ASN A 124 2.47 2.47 -9.47
N THR A 125 3.24 2.11 -10.49
CA THR A 125 3.64 2.99 -11.58
C THR A 125 2.58 3.11 -12.67
N LYS A 126 1.58 2.23 -12.68
CA LYS A 126 0.46 2.28 -13.62
C LYS A 126 -0.71 3.07 -13.05
N ASN A 127 -1.55 3.57 -13.96
CA ASN A 127 -2.76 4.27 -13.56
C ASN A 127 -3.72 3.33 -12.85
N HIS A 128 -4.08 3.68 -11.61
CA HIS A 128 -4.97 2.89 -10.78
C HIS A 128 -5.84 3.78 -9.89
N GLY A 129 -6.94 3.23 -9.43
CA GLY A 129 -7.88 3.89 -8.54
C GLY A 129 -8.69 2.86 -7.77
N VAL A 130 -9.58 3.30 -6.89
CA VAL A 130 -10.45 2.41 -6.13
C VAL A 130 -11.83 3.04 -5.94
N ARG A 131 -12.87 2.22 -5.97
CA ARG A 131 -14.23 2.60 -5.63
C ARG A 131 -14.81 1.65 -4.61
N ASN A 132 -15.50 2.23 -3.64
CA ASN A 132 -16.33 1.51 -2.68
C ASN A 132 -17.79 1.91 -2.93
N GLU A 133 -18.51 1.12 -3.69
CA GLU A 133 -19.93 1.34 -4.02
C GLU A 133 -20.86 0.64 -3.03
N SER A 134 -20.30 0.18 -1.90
CA SER A 134 -21.04 -0.48 -0.84
C SER A 134 -21.41 0.47 0.28
N ASP A 135 -22.19 -0.03 1.22
CA ASP A 135 -22.63 0.63 2.45
C ASP A 135 -21.72 0.34 3.67
N ILE A 136 -20.63 -0.38 3.46
CA ILE A 136 -19.63 -0.67 4.50
C ILE A 136 -18.26 -0.11 4.13
N ASP A 137 -17.51 0.30 5.16
CA ASP A 137 -16.14 0.76 4.99
C ASP A 137 -15.23 -0.41 4.55
N ARG A 138 -14.29 -0.12 3.67
CA ARG A 138 -13.26 -1.07 3.25
C ARG A 138 -11.98 -0.80 4.02
N ILE A 139 -11.31 -1.86 4.49
CA ILE A 139 -10.00 -1.78 5.14
C ILE A 139 -9.03 -2.72 4.42
N HIS A 140 -7.93 -2.18 3.93
CA HIS A 140 -6.79 -2.94 3.44
C HIS A 140 -5.55 -2.64 4.29
N LEU A 141 -4.75 -3.67 4.55
CA LEU A 141 -3.35 -3.49 4.89
C LEU A 141 -2.57 -3.29 3.59
N VAL A 142 -1.83 -2.20 3.49
CA VAL A 142 -0.95 -1.89 2.36
C VAL A 142 0.47 -1.92 2.85
N ILE A 143 1.33 -2.67 2.18
CA ILE A 143 2.75 -2.76 2.50
C ILE A 143 3.59 -2.45 1.26
N ASP A 144 4.69 -1.72 1.47
CA ASP A 144 5.69 -1.43 0.45
C ASP A 144 7.01 -2.09 0.85
N ARG A 145 7.57 -2.88 -0.05
CA ARG A 145 8.83 -3.60 0.15
C ARG A 145 9.86 -3.18 -0.90
N LEU A 146 11.05 -2.84 -0.45
CA LEU A 146 12.17 -2.49 -1.32
C LEU A 146 13.07 -3.72 -1.51
N PRO A 147 13.16 -4.31 -2.72
CA PRO A 147 14.11 -5.38 -3.01
C PRO A 147 15.56 -4.94 -2.72
N TYR A 148 16.39 -5.87 -2.24
CA TYR A 148 17.83 -5.63 -2.04
C TYR A 148 18.59 -5.63 -3.34
#